data_d73198a6780304502aea153fe49297e0
#
_entry.id   d73198a6780304502aea153fe49297e0
#
_cell.length_a   1.000
_cell.length_b   1.000
_cell.length_c   1.000
_cell.angle_alpha   90.00
_cell.angle_beta   90.00
_cell.angle_gamma   90.00
#
_symmetry.space_group_name_H-M   'P 1'
#
loop_
_entity.id
_entity.type
_entity.pdbx_description
1 polymer ?
#
loop_
_entity_poly.entity_id
_entity_poly.type
_entity_poly.pdbx_seq_one_letter_code
_entity_poly.pdbx_strand_id
1 'polypeptide(L)'
;MRLIDYFPESSISVKPAAKNWQEAIDFSMSSLLQNHYINAAYIEAIKTSTVTNGPYYILAPGVAMPHARPECGALKTGMSLTLLKQEVQFTEVDEPVKLLIGLSAADADSHIGAIQALSELLCEEDKLSALLTAKSEKQLADIIARA
;
A
#
# COMPACT_ATOMS: atom_id res chain seq x y z
N MET A 1 -1.75 11.88 -15.42
CA MET A 1 -1.43 10.47 -15.21
C MET A 1 -2.56 9.79 -14.46
N ARG A 2 -3.02 8.66 -14.94
CA ARG A 2 -4.11 7.92 -14.29
C ARG A 2 -3.58 7.15 -13.09
N LEU A 3 -4.44 6.89 -12.10
CA LEU A 3 -4.04 6.14 -10.92
C LEU A 3 -3.44 4.77 -11.26
N ILE A 4 -4.04 4.05 -12.23
CA ILE A 4 -3.56 2.73 -12.64
C ILE A 4 -2.12 2.78 -13.16
N ASP A 5 -1.68 3.90 -13.70
CA ASP A 5 -0.33 4.04 -14.25
C ASP A 5 0.78 3.97 -13.20
N TYR A 6 0.42 4.14 -11.93
CA TYR A 6 1.38 3.98 -10.83
C TYR A 6 1.62 2.52 -10.45
N PHE A 7 0.84 1.58 -10.97
CA PHE A 7 0.86 0.19 -10.53
C PHE A 7 1.66 -0.68 -11.51
N PRO A 8 2.88 -1.11 -11.15
CA PRO A 8 3.67 -2.00 -12.00
C PRO A 8 3.07 -3.41 -12.04
N GLU A 9 3.67 -4.27 -12.84
CA GLU A 9 3.24 -5.66 -13.00
C GLU A 9 3.17 -6.38 -11.66
N SER A 10 2.11 -7.14 -11.45
CA SER A 10 1.88 -7.96 -10.25
C SER A 10 1.73 -7.16 -8.96
N SER A 11 1.46 -5.85 -9.06
CA SER A 11 1.36 -4.98 -7.89
C SER A 11 -0.01 -5.00 -7.21
N ILE A 12 -1.02 -5.60 -7.84
CA ILE A 12 -2.36 -5.73 -7.26
C ILE A 12 -2.59 -7.19 -6.89
N SER A 13 -2.78 -7.48 -5.61
CA SER A 13 -2.86 -8.85 -5.12
C SER A 13 -3.90 -9.03 -4.02
N VAL A 14 -4.40 -10.26 -3.91
CA VAL A 14 -5.25 -10.70 -2.81
C VAL A 14 -4.54 -11.85 -2.11
N LYS A 15 -4.38 -11.75 -0.80
CA LYS A 15 -3.74 -12.77 0.03
C LYS A 15 -4.71 -13.28 1.07
N PRO A 16 -4.64 -14.58 1.45
CA PRO A 16 -5.55 -15.11 2.48
C PRO A 16 -5.37 -14.43 3.84
N ALA A 17 -4.14 -14.29 4.30
CA ALA A 17 -3.82 -13.72 5.60
C ALA A 17 -2.34 -13.41 5.69
N ALA A 18 -1.96 -12.55 6.62
CA ALA A 18 -0.57 -12.32 7.03
C ALA A 18 -0.40 -12.82 8.45
N LYS A 19 0.75 -13.38 8.79
CA LYS A 19 1.04 -13.86 10.14
C LYS A 19 1.10 -12.74 11.16
N ASN A 20 1.61 -11.59 10.72
CA ASN A 20 1.82 -10.41 11.54
C ASN A 20 1.94 -9.20 10.61
N TRP A 21 2.08 -8.02 11.21
CA TRP A 21 2.19 -6.79 10.42
C TRP A 21 3.47 -6.76 9.58
N GLN A 22 4.55 -7.39 10.02
CA GLN A 22 5.80 -7.46 9.26
C GLN A 22 5.60 -8.20 7.94
N GLU A 23 4.92 -9.35 7.98
CA GLU A 23 4.60 -10.09 6.77
C GLU A 23 3.64 -9.31 5.86
N ALA A 24 2.69 -8.59 6.44
CA ALA A 24 1.80 -7.72 5.66
C ALA A 24 2.59 -6.66 4.89
N ILE A 25 3.59 -6.04 5.52
CA ILE A 25 4.49 -5.09 4.86
C ILE A 25 5.24 -5.79 3.73
N ASP A 26 5.78 -6.98 3.97
CA ASP A 26 6.49 -7.74 2.93
C ASP A 26 5.58 -8.01 1.73
N PHE A 27 4.34 -8.43 1.96
CA PHE A 27 3.38 -8.66 0.88
C PHE A 27 3.13 -7.39 0.07
N SER A 28 2.94 -6.25 0.75
CA SER A 28 2.65 -4.98 0.08
C SER A 28 3.83 -4.47 -0.75
N MET A 29 5.04 -4.80 -0.36
CA MET A 29 6.25 -4.28 -0.99
C MET A 29 6.90 -5.22 -1.99
N SER A 30 6.49 -6.51 -2.04
CA SER A 30 7.19 -7.51 -2.84
C SER A 30 7.21 -7.19 -4.33
N SER A 31 6.10 -6.72 -4.90
CA SER A 31 6.06 -6.38 -6.32
C SER A 31 6.91 -5.15 -6.65
N LEU A 32 6.93 -4.17 -5.74
CA LEU A 32 7.77 -2.98 -5.92
C LEU A 32 9.25 -3.35 -5.88
N LEU A 33 9.62 -4.28 -5.01
CA LEU A 33 10.99 -4.79 -4.94
C LEU A 33 11.36 -5.57 -6.21
N GLN A 34 10.49 -6.47 -6.66
CA GLN A 34 10.72 -7.28 -7.86
C GLN A 34 10.84 -6.44 -9.12
N ASN A 35 10.08 -5.36 -9.21
CA ASN A 35 10.10 -4.47 -10.36
C ASN A 35 11.13 -3.35 -10.25
N HIS A 36 11.99 -3.39 -9.23
CA HIS A 36 13.07 -2.42 -9.01
C HIS A 36 12.57 -0.98 -8.77
N TYR A 37 11.42 -0.85 -8.15
CA TYR A 37 10.90 0.46 -7.69
C TYR A 37 11.50 0.85 -6.35
N ILE A 38 11.89 -0.14 -5.55
CA ILE A 38 12.53 0.04 -4.26
C ILE A 38 13.67 -0.97 -4.13
N ASN A 39 14.58 -0.72 -3.18
CA ASN A 39 15.54 -1.74 -2.75
C ASN A 39 15.11 -2.35 -1.40
N ALA A 40 15.81 -3.39 -0.93
CA ALA A 40 15.46 -4.06 0.30
C ALA A 40 15.56 -3.14 1.53
N ALA A 41 16.44 -2.16 1.50
CA ALA A 41 16.59 -1.20 2.61
C ALA A 41 15.32 -0.38 2.84
N TYR A 42 14.55 -0.13 1.79
CA TYR A 42 13.28 0.60 1.90
C TYR A 42 12.28 -0.15 2.79
N ILE A 43 12.18 -1.46 2.60
CA ILE A 43 11.27 -2.31 3.39
C ILE A 43 11.72 -2.31 4.86
N GLU A 44 13.01 -2.44 5.11
CA GLU A 44 13.56 -2.42 6.46
C GLU A 44 13.33 -1.07 7.14
N ALA A 45 13.43 0.02 6.39
CA ALA A 45 13.14 1.36 6.91
C ALA A 45 11.68 1.49 7.36
N ILE A 46 10.74 0.94 6.61
CA ILE A 46 9.32 0.94 6.99
C ILE A 46 9.13 0.18 8.30
N LYS A 47 9.71 -1.02 8.40
CA LYS A 47 9.57 -1.86 9.60
C LYS A 47 10.20 -1.20 10.82
N THR A 48 11.39 -0.66 10.69
CA THR A 48 12.10 0.03 11.78
C THR A 48 11.30 1.25 12.25
N SER A 49 10.80 2.03 11.32
CA SER A 49 10.00 3.21 11.62
C SER A 49 8.70 2.85 12.33
N THR A 50 8.10 1.73 11.95
CA THR A 50 6.87 1.23 12.59
C THR A 50 7.14 0.85 14.05
N VAL A 51 8.27 0.21 14.35
CA VAL A 51 8.63 -0.14 15.72
C VAL A 51 8.90 1.12 16.55
N THR A 52 9.59 2.10 15.97
CA THR A 52 10.01 3.31 16.68
C THR A 52 8.86 4.30 16.88
N ASN A 53 8.05 4.52 15.86
CA ASN A 53 7.06 5.61 15.81
C ASN A 53 5.61 5.10 15.75
N GLY A 54 5.41 3.80 15.71
CA GLY A 54 4.09 3.22 15.46
C GLY A 54 3.72 3.27 13.97
N PRO A 55 2.60 2.66 13.59
CA PRO A 55 2.16 2.61 12.19
C PRO A 55 1.48 3.92 11.79
N TYR A 56 2.29 4.97 11.63
CA TYR A 56 1.84 6.33 11.28
C TYR A 56 1.09 6.41 9.94
N TYR A 57 1.20 5.38 9.13
CA TYR A 57 0.62 5.32 7.78
C TYR A 57 -0.77 4.68 7.72
N ILE A 58 -1.38 4.39 8.86
CA ILE A 58 -2.78 3.93 8.88
C ILE A 58 -3.65 5.16 8.59
N LEU A 59 -4.37 5.13 7.44
CA LEU A 59 -5.12 6.27 6.94
C LEU A 59 -6.57 6.31 7.44
N ALA A 60 -7.16 5.12 7.58
CA ALA A 60 -8.57 4.95 7.91
C ALA A 60 -8.74 3.56 8.49
N PRO A 61 -9.90 3.27 9.14
CA PRO A 61 -10.16 1.92 9.62
C PRO A 61 -9.97 0.88 8.51
N GLY A 62 -9.07 -0.05 8.74
CA GLY A 62 -8.79 -1.15 7.81
C GLY A 62 -7.82 -0.83 6.68
N VAL A 63 -7.33 0.41 6.56
CA VAL A 63 -6.49 0.84 5.42
C VAL A 63 -5.16 1.40 5.90
N ALA A 64 -4.06 0.85 5.40
CA ALA A 64 -2.72 1.36 5.64
C ALA A 64 -2.01 1.67 4.32
N MET A 65 -1.17 2.70 4.33
CA MET A 65 -0.36 3.07 3.17
C MET A 65 1.12 3.09 3.57
N PRO A 66 1.75 1.90 3.68
CA PRO A 66 3.15 1.83 4.08
C PRO A 66 4.06 2.58 3.12
N HIS A 67 4.96 3.36 3.66
CA HIS A 67 5.95 4.09 2.88
C HIS A 67 7.08 4.58 3.79
N ALA A 68 8.19 4.95 3.18
CA ALA A 68 9.32 5.59 3.85
C ALA A 68 9.77 6.79 3.02
N ARG A 69 10.78 7.49 3.48
CA ARG A 69 11.34 8.62 2.74
C ARG A 69 12.07 8.12 1.49
N PRO A 70 12.09 8.92 0.40
CA PRO A 70 12.78 8.51 -0.84
C PRO A 70 14.22 8.05 -0.63
N GLU A 71 14.98 8.75 0.21
CA GLU A 71 16.38 8.43 0.48
C GLU A 71 16.58 7.08 1.19
N CYS A 72 15.52 6.47 1.71
CA CYS A 72 15.59 5.16 2.34
C CYS A 72 15.65 4.00 1.33
N GLY A 73 15.52 4.28 0.05
CA GLY A 73 15.67 3.26 -0.98
C GLY A 73 14.61 3.26 -2.06
N ALA A 74 13.89 4.36 -2.27
CA ALA A 74 12.96 4.50 -3.38
C ALA A 74 13.74 4.81 -4.66
N LEU A 75 13.52 4.00 -5.70
CA LEU A 75 14.20 4.12 -6.99
C LEU A 75 13.28 4.71 -8.06
N LYS A 76 11.99 4.37 -8.00
CA LYS A 76 10.95 4.84 -8.92
C LYS A 76 9.67 5.10 -8.15
N THR A 77 8.83 5.98 -8.70
CA THR A 77 7.51 6.25 -8.13
C THR A 77 6.51 5.20 -8.59
N GLY A 78 5.85 4.56 -7.63
CA GLY A 78 4.86 3.55 -7.92
C GLY A 78 4.07 3.14 -6.69
N MET A 79 3.04 2.34 -6.92
CA MET A 79 2.14 1.85 -5.88
C MET A 79 1.89 0.37 -6.01
N SER A 80 1.49 -0.24 -4.91
CA SER A 80 0.96 -1.60 -4.88
C SER A 80 -0.35 -1.62 -4.10
N LEU A 81 -1.14 -2.65 -4.32
CA LEU A 81 -2.40 -2.85 -3.61
C LEU A 81 -2.47 -4.30 -3.17
N THR A 82 -2.57 -4.52 -1.86
CA THR A 82 -2.67 -5.86 -1.28
C THR A 82 -3.90 -5.91 -0.38
N LEU A 83 -4.84 -6.76 -0.76
CA LEU A 83 -6.01 -7.02 0.06
C LEU A 83 -5.83 -8.33 0.81
N LEU A 84 -6.00 -8.29 2.13
CA LEU A 84 -5.99 -9.47 2.97
C LEU A 84 -7.42 -9.94 3.19
N LYS A 85 -7.71 -11.20 2.92
CA LYS A 85 -9.04 -11.76 3.21
C LYS A 85 -9.31 -11.77 4.71
N GLN A 86 -8.28 -12.03 5.49
CA GLN A 86 -8.31 -11.94 6.95
C GLN A 86 -7.44 -10.75 7.36
N GLU A 87 -8.01 -9.82 8.10
CA GLU A 87 -7.33 -8.62 8.58
C GLU A 87 -6.20 -8.93 9.56
N VAL A 88 -5.22 -8.03 9.66
CA VAL A 88 -4.05 -8.19 10.51
C VAL A 88 -3.94 -7.02 11.48
N GLN A 89 -3.57 -7.31 12.74
CA GLN A 89 -3.39 -6.30 13.78
C GLN A 89 -1.99 -5.70 13.69
N PHE A 90 -1.89 -4.37 13.68
CA PHE A 90 -0.61 -3.68 13.74
C PHE A 90 -0.25 -3.31 15.17
N THR A 91 -1.19 -2.73 15.91
CA THR A 91 -1.03 -2.44 17.34
C THR A 91 -2.31 -2.82 18.08
N GLU A 92 -2.24 -2.81 19.40
CA GLU A 92 -3.40 -3.13 20.25
C GLU A 92 -4.49 -2.06 20.18
N VAL A 93 -4.11 -0.82 19.85
CA VAL A 93 -5.03 0.33 19.88
C VAL A 93 -5.60 0.68 18.50
N ASP A 94 -4.92 0.27 17.43
CA ASP A 94 -5.38 0.55 16.08
C ASP A 94 -6.35 -0.54 15.61
N GLU A 95 -7.27 -0.17 14.73
CA GLU A 95 -8.13 -1.15 14.10
C GLU A 95 -7.32 -2.07 13.18
N PRO A 96 -7.72 -3.34 13.04
CA PRO A 96 -7.03 -4.26 12.15
C PRO A 96 -7.02 -3.76 10.71
N VAL A 97 -5.96 -4.08 9.99
CA VAL A 97 -5.76 -3.65 8.60
C VAL A 97 -6.13 -4.78 7.64
N LYS A 98 -6.90 -4.44 6.63
CA LYS A 98 -7.32 -5.36 5.58
C LYS A 98 -6.73 -4.99 4.22
N LEU A 99 -6.54 -3.70 3.96
CA LEU A 99 -6.03 -3.18 2.70
C LEU A 99 -4.71 -2.43 2.92
N LEU A 100 -3.68 -2.85 2.21
CA LEU A 100 -2.39 -2.17 2.23
C LEU A 100 -2.12 -1.57 0.86
N ILE A 101 -1.79 -0.28 0.84
CA ILE A 101 -1.42 0.44 -0.37
C ILE A 101 0.05 0.80 -0.21
N GLY A 102 0.93 0.02 -0.84
CA GLY A 102 2.35 0.31 -0.80
C GLY A 102 2.66 1.51 -1.69
N LEU A 103 3.50 2.40 -1.20
CA LEU A 103 3.90 3.60 -1.94
C LEU A 103 5.40 3.73 -1.95
N SER A 104 5.97 3.95 -3.13
CA SER A 104 7.32 4.47 -3.27
C SER A 104 7.28 5.74 -4.12
N ALA A 105 8.10 6.71 -3.78
CA ALA A 105 8.21 7.95 -4.54
C ALA A 105 9.68 8.32 -4.67
N ALA A 106 10.12 8.55 -5.91
CA ALA A 106 11.52 8.86 -6.18
C ALA A 106 11.90 10.28 -5.71
N ASP A 107 10.91 11.17 -5.64
CA ASP A 107 11.10 12.54 -5.20
C ASP A 107 9.83 13.11 -4.56
N ALA A 108 9.93 14.32 -3.99
CA ALA A 108 8.82 14.95 -3.30
C ALA A 108 7.63 15.27 -4.22
N ASP A 109 7.89 15.69 -5.45
CA ASP A 109 6.83 16.06 -6.39
C ASP A 109 6.04 14.82 -6.82
N SER A 110 6.72 13.72 -7.12
CA SER A 110 6.08 12.44 -7.45
C SER A 110 5.25 11.93 -6.28
N HIS A 111 5.76 12.08 -5.06
CA HIS A 111 5.08 11.68 -3.85
C HIS A 111 3.74 12.41 -3.70
N ILE A 112 3.76 13.73 -3.87
CA ILE A 112 2.55 14.55 -3.76
C ILE A 112 1.52 14.15 -4.83
N GLY A 113 1.95 13.98 -6.08
CA GLY A 113 1.07 13.60 -7.16
C GLY A 113 0.40 12.24 -6.94
N ALA A 114 1.17 11.27 -6.47
CA ALA A 114 0.66 9.94 -6.16
C ALA A 114 -0.36 9.98 -5.03
N ILE A 115 -0.08 10.71 -3.96
CA ILE A 115 -0.99 10.84 -2.82
C ILE A 115 -2.28 11.55 -3.22
N GLN A 116 -2.20 12.59 -4.06
CA GLN A 116 -3.41 13.28 -4.55
C GLN A 116 -4.31 12.34 -5.33
N ALA A 117 -3.75 11.56 -6.25
CA ALA A 117 -4.52 10.61 -7.05
C ALA A 117 -5.20 9.56 -6.16
N LEU A 118 -4.48 9.07 -5.16
CA LEU A 118 -5.00 8.09 -4.22
C LEU A 118 -6.07 8.68 -3.31
N SER A 119 -5.87 9.91 -2.83
CA SER A 119 -6.83 10.56 -1.93
C SER A 119 -8.18 10.77 -2.60
N GLU A 120 -8.19 11.10 -3.88
CA GLU A 120 -9.45 11.25 -4.63
C GLU A 120 -10.25 9.96 -4.63
N LEU A 121 -9.57 8.81 -4.78
CA LEU A 121 -10.21 7.50 -4.73
C LEU A 121 -10.74 7.19 -3.33
N LEU A 122 -9.90 7.37 -2.30
CA LEU A 122 -10.22 6.97 -0.93
C LEU A 122 -11.27 7.85 -0.27
N CYS A 123 -11.49 9.07 -0.77
CA CYS A 123 -12.54 9.95 -0.26
C CYS A 123 -13.94 9.53 -0.73
N GLU A 124 -14.05 8.64 -1.69
CA GLU A 124 -15.34 8.13 -2.14
C GLU A 124 -15.67 6.85 -1.38
N GLU A 125 -16.66 6.92 -0.49
CA GLU A 125 -17.04 5.77 0.37
C GLU A 125 -17.39 4.53 -0.43
N ASP A 126 -18.08 4.68 -1.55
CA ASP A 126 -18.48 3.55 -2.41
C ASP A 126 -17.26 2.81 -2.97
N LYS A 127 -16.25 3.56 -3.40
CA LYS A 127 -15.03 2.98 -3.97
C LYS A 127 -14.16 2.33 -2.90
N LEU A 128 -14.04 2.98 -1.75
CA LEU A 128 -13.29 2.40 -0.63
C LEU A 128 -13.94 1.11 -0.16
N SER A 129 -15.27 1.10 0.01
CA SER A 129 -16.02 -0.10 0.38
C SER A 129 -15.84 -1.21 -0.66
N ALA A 130 -15.87 -0.87 -1.95
CA ALA A 130 -15.64 -1.83 -3.02
C ALA A 130 -14.24 -2.46 -2.95
N LEU A 131 -13.22 -1.66 -2.65
CA LEU A 131 -11.86 -2.16 -2.47
C LEU A 131 -11.77 -3.12 -1.28
N LEU A 132 -12.37 -2.74 -0.16
CA LEU A 132 -12.31 -3.55 1.07
C LEU A 132 -13.09 -4.87 0.96
N THR A 133 -14.09 -4.93 0.08
CA THR A 133 -14.94 -6.11 -0.09
C THR A 133 -14.66 -6.88 -1.38
N ALA A 134 -13.67 -6.47 -2.16
CA ALA A 134 -13.30 -7.17 -3.39
C ALA A 134 -12.86 -8.60 -3.09
N LYS A 135 -13.14 -9.51 -4.02
CA LYS A 135 -12.85 -10.93 -3.84
C LYS A 135 -11.76 -11.44 -4.78
N SER A 136 -11.31 -10.63 -5.71
CA SER A 136 -10.30 -11.03 -6.68
C SER A 136 -9.40 -9.87 -7.06
N GLU A 137 -8.24 -10.21 -7.59
CA GLU A 137 -7.30 -9.23 -8.14
C GLU A 137 -7.94 -8.44 -9.28
N LYS A 138 -8.72 -9.12 -10.11
CA LYS A 138 -9.41 -8.48 -11.22
C LYS A 138 -10.38 -7.40 -10.74
N GLN A 139 -11.15 -7.67 -9.70
CA GLN A 139 -12.07 -6.67 -9.14
C GLN A 139 -11.32 -5.45 -8.62
N LEU A 140 -10.22 -5.67 -7.90
CA LEU A 140 -9.38 -4.57 -7.42
C LEU A 140 -8.81 -3.75 -8.59
N ALA A 141 -8.27 -4.43 -9.60
CA ALA A 141 -7.69 -3.76 -10.77
C ALA A 141 -8.74 -2.95 -11.53
N ASP A 142 -9.95 -3.46 -11.67
CA ASP A 142 -11.04 -2.75 -12.35
C ASP A 142 -11.42 -1.46 -11.61
N ILE A 143 -11.46 -1.49 -10.28
CA ILE A 143 -11.75 -0.30 -9.48
C ILE A 143 -10.66 0.76 -9.68
N ILE A 144 -9.41 0.36 -9.62
CA ILE A 144 -8.27 1.26 -9.80
C ILE A 144 -8.25 1.84 -11.23
N ALA A 145 -8.56 1.03 -12.23
CA ALA A 145 -8.54 1.46 -13.62
C ALA A 145 -9.64 2.50 -13.94
N ARG A 146 -10.72 2.49 -13.18
CA ARG A 146 -11.85 3.43 -13.35
C ARG A 146 -11.68 4.71 -12.53
N ALA A 147 -10.69 4.74 -11.69
CA ALA A 147 -10.42 5.90 -10.84
C ALA A 147 -9.84 7.08 -11.61
#